data_08ed67f3550e916acf1156cd577314ee
#
_entry.id   08ed67f3550e916acf1156cd577314ee
#
_cell.length_a   1.000
_cell.length_b   1.000
_cell.length_c   1.000
_cell.angle_alpha   90.00
_cell.angle_beta   90.00
_cell.angle_gamma   90.00
#
_symmetry.space_group_name_H-M   'P 1'
#
loop_
_entity.id
_entity.type
_entity.pdbx_description
1 polymer ?
#
loop_
_entity_poly.entity_id
_entity_poly.type
_entity_poly.pdbx_seq_one_letter_code
_entity_poly.pdbx_strand_id
1 'polypeptide(L)'
;MTPPGRRARERALRRAEVLGVARRLFARKGYQRTTMVEVAAASEVALGTLYRICPSKEAMLWSLLENYVDQLIEHVRRAAAAAAAPHDLLPDVVRAQLAFSLQNADVLRLYLSGWTGYEFTVRQRFGERIDDKYEEYLGVLETVFRRGARAGTLGAAPPRRLAIMLAGMIHALVRRWLRDKDLDLLAEGDALVEVLLHGVARDGGRRSNPTGRRQPPVAR
;
A
#
# COMPACT_ATOMS: atom_id res chain seq x y z
N MET A 1 17.56 17.42 -16.33
CA MET A 1 17.28 17.95 -14.98
C MET A 1 18.59 18.29 -14.28
N THR A 2 18.81 19.55 -13.95
CA THR A 2 20.01 19.99 -13.21
C THR A 2 19.96 19.44 -11.78
N PRO A 3 21.03 18.83 -11.24
CA PRO A 3 21.04 18.31 -9.87
C PRO A 3 20.80 19.45 -8.86
N PRO A 4 20.10 19.19 -7.77
CA PRO A 4 19.81 20.21 -6.75
C PRO A 4 21.12 20.75 -6.17
N GLY A 5 21.17 22.07 -5.99
CA GLY A 5 22.35 22.75 -5.44
C GLY A 5 22.67 22.24 -4.01
N ARG A 6 23.92 22.44 -3.56
CA ARG A 6 24.45 21.96 -2.27
C ARG A 6 23.50 22.30 -1.09
N ARG A 7 23.02 23.54 -0.99
CA ARG A 7 22.10 23.98 0.07
C ARG A 7 20.74 23.26 0.05
N ALA A 8 20.26 22.87 -1.14
CA ALA A 8 19.02 22.12 -1.25
C ALA A 8 19.21 20.67 -0.77
N ARG A 9 20.34 20.04 -1.07
CA ARG A 9 20.70 18.70 -0.56
C ARG A 9 20.87 18.70 0.96
N GLU A 10 21.57 19.66 1.51
CA GLU A 10 21.75 19.81 2.96
C GLU A 10 20.38 19.96 3.69
N ARG A 11 19.47 20.78 3.13
CA ARG A 11 18.10 20.91 3.68
C ARG A 11 17.29 19.61 3.58
N ALA A 12 17.41 18.87 2.48
CA ALA A 12 16.72 17.59 2.30
C ALA A 12 17.24 16.54 3.30
N LEU A 13 18.56 16.44 3.50
CA LEU A 13 19.18 15.56 4.49
C LEU A 13 18.72 15.92 5.91
N ARG A 14 18.75 17.20 6.28
CA ARG A 14 18.31 17.65 7.59
C ARG A 14 16.82 17.35 7.83
N ARG A 15 15.98 17.52 6.79
CA ARG A 15 14.56 17.15 6.87
C ARG A 15 14.40 15.65 7.09
N ALA A 16 15.14 14.80 6.38
CA ALA A 16 15.10 13.35 6.53
C ALA A 16 15.52 12.91 7.93
N GLU A 17 16.58 13.51 8.51
CA GLU A 17 17.02 13.26 9.88
C GLU A 17 15.91 13.57 10.90
N VAL A 18 15.31 14.75 10.81
CA VAL A 18 14.20 15.17 11.69
C VAL A 18 13.00 14.25 11.56
N LEU A 19 12.62 13.87 10.35
CA LEU A 19 11.52 12.92 10.12
C LEU A 19 11.84 11.54 10.68
N GLY A 20 13.09 11.07 10.58
CA GLY A 20 13.54 9.81 11.19
C GLY A 20 13.43 9.84 12.71
N VAL A 21 13.76 10.95 13.34
CA VAL A 21 13.59 11.15 14.80
C VAL A 21 12.10 11.14 15.16
N ALA A 22 11.28 11.89 14.43
CA ALA A 22 9.83 11.94 14.64
C ALA A 22 9.19 10.56 14.51
N ARG A 23 9.57 9.77 13.48
CA ARG A 23 9.14 8.38 13.28
C ARG A 23 9.42 7.52 14.52
N ARG A 24 10.64 7.57 15.07
CA ARG A 24 11.01 6.81 16.27
C ARG A 24 10.23 7.24 17.51
N LEU A 25 10.02 8.54 17.70
CA LEU A 25 9.22 9.06 18.82
C LEU A 25 7.75 8.66 18.69
N PHE A 26 7.16 8.78 17.51
CA PHE A 26 5.79 8.35 17.26
C PHE A 26 5.60 6.84 17.48
N ALA A 27 6.54 6.02 17.04
CA ALA A 27 6.50 4.57 17.25
C ALA A 27 6.59 4.19 18.74
N ARG A 28 7.43 4.90 19.53
CA ARG A 28 7.68 4.58 20.94
C ARG A 28 6.61 5.14 21.88
N LYS A 29 6.21 6.40 21.70
CA LYS A 29 5.30 7.12 22.61
C LYS A 29 3.87 7.23 22.07
N GLY A 30 3.67 6.98 20.79
CA GLY A 30 2.45 7.29 20.06
C GLY A 30 2.43 8.73 19.55
N TYR A 31 1.70 8.94 18.46
CA TYR A 31 1.59 10.26 17.81
C TYR A 31 1.02 11.33 18.76
N GLN A 32 -0.05 11.04 19.48
CA GLN A 32 -0.73 12.02 20.33
C GLN A 32 0.18 12.56 21.45
N ARG A 33 0.94 11.69 22.11
CA ARG A 33 1.78 12.03 23.26
C ARG A 33 3.14 12.64 22.89
N THR A 34 3.50 12.68 21.61
CA THR A 34 4.74 13.29 21.13
C THR A 34 4.52 14.77 20.87
N THR A 35 5.44 15.61 21.33
CA THR A 35 5.43 17.07 21.16
C THR A 35 6.50 17.54 20.19
N MET A 36 6.30 18.72 19.59
CA MET A 36 7.31 19.37 18.73
C MET A 36 8.59 19.69 19.51
N VAL A 37 8.49 20.03 20.80
CA VAL A 37 9.65 20.29 21.67
C VAL A 37 10.51 19.04 21.81
N GLU A 38 9.91 17.89 22.07
CA GLU A 38 10.63 16.61 22.15
C GLU A 38 11.30 16.21 20.84
N VAL A 39 10.63 16.46 19.70
CA VAL A 39 11.23 16.21 18.39
C VAL A 39 12.43 17.15 18.16
N ALA A 40 12.32 18.43 18.50
CA ALA A 40 13.40 19.40 18.37
C ALA A 40 14.62 18.98 19.22
N ALA A 41 14.39 18.66 20.49
CA ALA A 41 15.44 18.22 21.41
C ALA A 41 16.13 16.93 20.92
N ALA A 42 15.35 15.92 20.53
CA ALA A 42 15.88 14.65 20.03
C ALA A 42 16.54 14.73 18.64
N SER A 43 16.25 15.78 17.88
CA SER A 43 16.88 16.07 16.57
C SER A 43 18.05 17.05 16.70
N GLU A 44 18.37 17.50 17.91
CA GLU A 44 19.43 18.47 18.20
C GLU A 44 19.28 19.76 17.38
N VAL A 45 18.04 20.26 17.25
CA VAL A 45 17.75 21.52 16.56
C VAL A 45 16.98 22.47 17.45
N ALA A 46 17.21 23.78 17.28
CA ALA A 46 16.35 24.77 17.91
C ALA A 46 14.90 24.63 17.45
N LEU A 47 13.93 24.84 18.34
CA LEU A 47 12.50 24.70 18.05
C LEU A 47 12.05 25.55 16.85
N GLY A 48 12.57 26.77 16.72
CA GLY A 48 12.30 27.64 15.56
C GLY A 48 12.85 27.07 14.25
N THR A 49 13.96 26.32 14.30
CA THR A 49 14.50 25.61 13.14
C THR A 49 13.61 24.42 12.76
N LEU A 50 13.11 23.68 13.75
CA LEU A 50 12.18 22.59 13.54
C LEU A 50 10.92 23.08 12.81
N TYR A 51 10.31 24.18 13.26
CA TYR A 51 9.12 24.74 12.59
C TYR A 51 9.37 25.20 11.15
N ARG A 52 10.60 25.61 10.81
CA ARG A 52 10.98 25.91 9.43
C ARG A 52 11.13 24.66 8.56
N ILE A 53 11.52 23.53 9.17
CA ILE A 53 11.65 22.22 8.47
C ILE A 53 10.30 21.57 8.31
N CYS A 54 9.51 21.51 9.39
CA CYS A 54 8.17 20.93 9.45
C CYS A 54 7.27 21.87 10.28
N PRO A 55 6.27 22.50 9.66
CA PRO A 55 5.47 23.55 10.32
C PRO A 55 4.54 23.02 11.40
N SER A 56 4.28 21.71 11.44
CA SER A 56 3.43 21.09 12.46
C SER A 56 3.72 19.60 12.63
N LYS A 57 3.27 19.03 13.73
CA LYS A 57 3.30 17.57 13.97
C LYS A 57 2.51 16.79 12.90
N GLU A 58 1.45 17.39 12.41
CA GLU A 58 0.63 16.82 11.32
C GLU A 58 1.40 16.80 10.00
N ALA A 59 2.10 17.88 9.68
CA ALA A 59 2.95 17.93 8.49
C ALA A 59 4.07 16.89 8.54
N MET A 60 4.61 16.58 9.75
CA MET A 60 5.55 15.48 9.94
C MET A 60 4.90 14.13 9.68
N LEU A 61 3.74 13.87 10.28
CA LEU A 61 3.00 12.62 10.08
C LEU A 61 2.69 12.42 8.60
N TRP A 62 2.15 13.46 7.93
CA TRP A 62 1.88 13.40 6.50
C TRP A 62 3.14 13.05 5.71
N SER A 63 4.26 13.72 5.96
CA SER A 63 5.52 13.45 5.26
C SER A 63 6.02 12.02 5.45
N LEU A 64 5.80 11.41 6.62
CA LEU A 64 6.13 10.01 6.88
C LEU A 64 5.23 9.06 6.09
N LEU A 65 3.93 9.34 6.06
CA LEU A 65 2.96 8.53 5.32
C LEU A 65 3.16 8.64 3.81
N GLU A 66 3.30 9.86 3.29
CA GLU A 66 3.58 10.13 1.89
C GLU A 66 4.84 9.40 1.41
N ASN A 67 5.94 9.55 2.16
CA ASN A 67 7.19 8.85 1.84
C ASN A 67 7.06 7.32 1.90
N TYR A 68 6.27 6.79 2.85
CA TYR A 68 5.99 5.36 2.92
C TYR A 68 5.25 4.88 1.65
N VAL A 69 4.20 5.60 1.24
CA VAL A 69 3.41 5.21 0.06
C VAL A 69 4.23 5.35 -1.22
N ASP A 70 5.03 6.42 -1.37
CA ASP A 70 5.92 6.60 -2.51
C ASP A 70 6.93 5.46 -2.65
N GLN A 71 7.56 5.08 -1.53
CA GLN A 71 8.49 3.95 -1.51
C GLN A 71 7.80 2.62 -1.79
N LEU A 72 6.58 2.40 -1.26
CA LEU A 72 5.79 1.22 -1.54
C LEU A 72 5.49 1.10 -3.05
N ILE A 73 5.00 2.18 -3.65
CA ILE A 73 4.71 2.25 -5.09
C ILE A 73 5.97 1.90 -5.90
N GLU A 74 7.11 2.45 -5.52
CA GLU A 74 8.37 2.18 -6.21
C GLU A 74 8.84 0.73 -6.03
N HIS A 75 8.65 0.12 -4.85
CA HIS A 75 8.94 -1.30 -4.63
C HIS A 75 8.07 -2.20 -5.51
N VAL A 76 6.78 -1.90 -5.59
CA VAL A 76 5.84 -2.63 -6.46
C VAL A 76 6.23 -2.49 -7.94
N ARG A 77 6.60 -1.29 -8.39
CA ARG A 77 7.07 -1.05 -9.76
C ARG A 77 8.32 -1.85 -10.09
N ARG A 78 9.30 -1.86 -9.18
CA ARG A 78 10.56 -2.62 -9.36
C ARG A 78 10.30 -4.12 -9.41
N ALA A 79 9.50 -4.66 -8.50
CA ALA A 79 9.13 -6.07 -8.52
C ALA A 79 8.43 -6.44 -9.84
N ALA A 80 7.47 -5.62 -10.27
CA ALA A 80 6.80 -5.83 -11.54
C ALA A 80 7.75 -5.75 -12.76
N ALA A 81 8.78 -4.91 -12.71
CA ALA A 81 9.78 -4.81 -13.78
C ALA A 81 10.79 -5.97 -13.76
N ALA A 82 11.12 -6.50 -12.59
CA ALA A 82 12.11 -7.55 -12.38
C ALA A 82 11.55 -8.97 -12.57
N ALA A 83 10.22 -9.16 -12.59
CA ALA A 83 9.59 -10.47 -12.75
C ALA A 83 10.10 -11.18 -14.01
N ALA A 84 10.75 -12.35 -13.81
CA ALA A 84 11.47 -13.09 -14.86
C ALA A 84 10.52 -13.71 -15.88
N ALA A 85 9.35 -14.17 -15.42
CA ALA A 85 8.32 -14.74 -16.27
C ALA A 85 6.93 -14.10 -15.97
N PRO A 86 6.02 -14.11 -16.95
CA PRO A 86 4.69 -13.53 -16.75
C PRO A 86 3.88 -14.13 -15.59
N HIS A 87 4.09 -15.40 -15.26
CA HIS A 87 3.41 -16.07 -14.14
C HIS A 87 3.97 -15.69 -12.77
N ASP A 88 5.21 -15.21 -12.69
CA ASP A 88 5.83 -14.73 -11.45
C ASP A 88 5.37 -13.31 -11.09
N LEU A 89 4.82 -12.58 -12.05
CA LEU A 89 4.52 -11.16 -11.94
C LEU A 89 3.64 -10.83 -10.71
N LEU A 90 2.57 -11.56 -10.49
CA LEU A 90 1.66 -11.31 -9.38
C LEU A 90 2.23 -11.79 -8.03
N PRO A 91 2.81 -13.01 -7.93
CA PRO A 91 3.52 -13.46 -6.74
C PRO A 91 4.63 -12.50 -6.30
N ASP A 92 5.51 -12.08 -7.22
CA ASP A 92 6.63 -11.19 -6.92
C ASP A 92 6.16 -9.82 -6.42
N VAL A 93 5.14 -9.26 -7.04
CA VAL A 93 4.55 -7.97 -6.62
C VAL A 93 3.95 -8.06 -5.23
N VAL A 94 3.16 -9.10 -4.94
CA VAL A 94 2.54 -9.28 -3.62
C VAL A 94 3.62 -9.50 -2.56
N ARG A 95 4.59 -10.37 -2.82
CA ARG A 95 5.69 -10.66 -1.89
C ARG A 95 6.54 -9.42 -1.61
N ALA A 96 6.90 -8.65 -2.63
CA ALA A 96 7.66 -7.40 -2.48
C ALA A 96 6.90 -6.38 -1.63
N GLN A 97 5.60 -6.23 -1.85
CA GLN A 97 4.76 -5.33 -1.07
C GLN A 97 4.68 -5.75 0.40
N LEU A 98 4.46 -7.04 0.67
CA LEU A 98 4.36 -7.55 2.04
C LEU A 98 5.72 -7.50 2.76
N ALA A 99 6.83 -7.81 2.07
CA ALA A 99 8.17 -7.66 2.61
C ALA A 99 8.48 -6.20 2.98
N PHE A 100 8.09 -5.23 2.14
CA PHE A 100 8.21 -3.81 2.44
C PHE A 100 7.35 -3.41 3.65
N SER A 101 6.15 -3.98 3.78
CA SER A 101 5.25 -3.77 4.92
C SER A 101 5.87 -4.27 6.23
N LEU A 102 6.52 -5.44 6.23
CA LEU A 102 7.26 -5.99 7.38
C LEU A 102 8.36 -5.03 7.87
N GLN A 103 9.12 -4.44 6.93
CA GLN A 103 10.21 -3.51 7.25
C GLN A 103 9.72 -2.15 7.79
N ASN A 104 8.45 -1.81 7.54
CA ASN A 104 7.86 -0.51 7.88
C ASN A 104 6.64 -0.62 8.81
N ALA A 105 6.62 -1.66 9.66
CA ALA A 105 5.51 -1.94 10.59
C ALA A 105 5.14 -0.76 11.49
N ASP A 106 6.11 0.04 11.90
CA ASP A 106 5.92 1.22 12.75
C ASP A 106 5.13 2.34 12.03
N VAL A 107 5.47 2.62 10.77
CA VAL A 107 4.73 3.60 9.94
C VAL A 107 3.34 3.07 9.63
N LEU A 108 3.21 1.79 9.32
CA LEU A 108 1.92 1.15 9.11
C LEU A 108 1.02 1.20 10.34
N ARG A 109 1.57 1.00 11.55
CA ARG A 109 0.79 1.20 12.78
C ARG A 109 0.30 2.63 12.93
N LEU A 110 1.10 3.64 12.58
CA LEU A 110 0.67 5.04 12.58
C LEU A 110 -0.45 5.28 11.56
N TYR A 111 -0.34 4.71 10.37
CA TYR A 111 -1.35 4.82 9.32
C TYR A 111 -2.64 4.09 9.71
N LEU A 112 -2.55 2.84 10.18
CA LEU A 112 -3.71 2.00 10.49
C LEU A 112 -4.27 2.20 11.90
N SER A 113 -3.54 2.83 12.84
CA SER A 113 -4.11 3.21 14.15
C SER A 113 -5.22 4.26 14.00
N GLY A 114 -5.24 4.97 12.86
CA GLY A 114 -6.36 5.79 12.46
C GLY A 114 -7.65 5.02 12.09
N TRP A 115 -7.58 3.68 11.84
CA TRP A 115 -8.70 2.89 11.32
C TRP A 115 -9.62 2.28 12.41
N THR A 116 -9.30 2.41 13.68
CA THR A 116 -10.15 1.91 14.80
C THR A 116 -10.86 3.05 15.54
N GLY A 117 -11.68 3.85 14.85
CA GLY A 117 -12.38 5.03 15.37
C GLY A 117 -11.77 6.38 14.93
N TYR A 118 -10.56 6.36 14.37
CA TYR A 118 -9.81 7.51 13.86
C TYR A 118 -9.75 7.56 12.32
N GLU A 119 -10.36 6.59 11.62
CA GLU A 119 -10.53 6.58 10.15
C GLU A 119 -11.04 7.92 9.63
N PHE A 120 -11.91 8.48 10.40
CA PHE A 120 -12.46 9.79 10.16
C PHE A 120 -11.42 10.91 10.23
N THR A 121 -10.38 10.79 11.09
CA THR A 121 -9.44 11.89 11.33
C THR A 121 -8.31 11.96 10.32
N VAL A 122 -7.72 10.85 9.89
CA VAL A 122 -6.64 10.85 8.88
C VAL A 122 -7.24 11.17 7.51
N ARG A 123 -8.37 10.56 7.14
CA ARG A 123 -9.07 10.83 5.89
C ARG A 123 -9.71 12.22 5.88
N GLN A 124 -10.25 12.72 6.99
CA GLN A 124 -10.73 14.10 7.08
C GLN A 124 -9.62 15.14 6.99
N ARG A 125 -8.45 14.85 7.56
CA ARG A 125 -7.31 15.77 7.56
C ARG A 125 -6.53 15.81 6.27
N PHE A 126 -6.40 14.67 5.60
CA PHE A 126 -5.57 14.49 4.42
C PHE A 126 -6.36 13.96 3.21
N GLY A 127 -7.69 13.96 3.28
CA GLY A 127 -8.64 13.23 2.43
C GLY A 127 -8.23 13.13 0.97
N GLU A 128 -8.25 14.24 0.23
CA GLU A 128 -7.89 14.26 -1.19
C GLU A 128 -6.45 13.77 -1.44
N ARG A 129 -5.50 14.16 -0.60
CA ARG A 129 -4.09 13.76 -0.78
C ARG A 129 -3.85 12.27 -0.54
N ILE A 130 -4.61 11.64 0.37
CA ILE A 130 -4.55 10.18 0.57
C ILE A 130 -5.24 9.47 -0.58
N ASP A 131 -6.39 9.99 -1.03
CA ASP A 131 -7.13 9.44 -2.14
C ASP A 131 -6.29 9.49 -3.43
N ASP A 132 -5.58 10.58 -3.71
CA ASP A 132 -4.64 10.71 -4.83
C ASP A 132 -3.53 9.64 -4.76
N LYS A 133 -2.91 9.45 -3.59
CA LYS A 133 -1.88 8.43 -3.40
C LYS A 133 -2.43 7.00 -3.54
N TYR A 134 -3.64 6.77 -3.06
CA TYR A 134 -4.30 5.49 -3.24
C TYR A 134 -4.62 5.22 -4.70
N GLU A 135 -5.08 6.23 -5.45
CA GLU A 135 -5.32 6.13 -6.89
C GLU A 135 -4.02 5.86 -7.67
N GLU A 136 -2.90 6.52 -7.31
CA GLU A 136 -1.59 6.23 -7.88
C GLU A 136 -1.18 4.77 -7.65
N TYR A 137 -1.32 4.28 -6.43
CA TYR A 137 -1.04 2.89 -6.07
C TYR A 137 -1.92 1.91 -6.86
N LEU A 138 -3.22 2.15 -6.94
CA LEU A 138 -4.14 1.33 -7.74
C LEU A 138 -3.76 1.33 -9.23
N GLY A 139 -3.32 2.45 -9.78
CA GLY A 139 -2.84 2.56 -11.16
C GLY A 139 -1.64 1.65 -11.45
N VAL A 140 -0.73 1.50 -10.47
CA VAL A 140 0.39 0.56 -10.58
C VAL A 140 -0.09 -0.88 -10.59
N LEU A 141 -0.95 -1.27 -9.66
CA LEU A 141 -1.53 -2.62 -9.63
C LEU A 141 -2.35 -2.93 -10.90
N GLU A 142 -3.12 -1.96 -11.39
CA GLU A 142 -3.85 -2.10 -12.65
C GLU A 142 -2.90 -2.41 -13.82
N THR A 143 -1.73 -1.78 -13.86
CA THR A 143 -0.71 -2.05 -14.87
C THR A 143 -0.17 -3.48 -14.76
N VAL A 144 0.02 -4.00 -13.54
CA VAL A 144 0.39 -5.41 -13.28
C VAL A 144 -0.64 -6.36 -13.88
N PHE A 145 -1.92 -6.16 -13.55
CA PHE A 145 -3.01 -6.99 -14.09
C PHE A 145 -3.15 -6.88 -15.60
N ARG A 146 -2.97 -5.71 -16.17
CA ARG A 146 -3.00 -5.50 -17.64
C ARG A 146 -1.85 -6.24 -18.33
N ARG A 147 -0.65 -6.28 -17.73
CA ARG A 147 0.48 -7.06 -18.24
C ARG A 147 0.19 -8.56 -18.20
N GLY A 148 -0.30 -9.07 -17.06
CA GLY A 148 -0.66 -10.49 -16.91
C GLY A 148 -1.75 -10.93 -17.90
N ALA A 149 -2.77 -10.10 -18.10
CA ALA A 149 -3.84 -10.37 -19.08
C ALA A 149 -3.30 -10.40 -20.52
N ARG A 150 -2.40 -9.48 -20.90
CA ARG A 150 -1.74 -9.49 -22.22
C ARG A 150 -0.83 -10.69 -22.43
N ALA A 151 -0.21 -11.19 -21.37
CA ALA A 151 0.62 -12.39 -21.40
C ALA A 151 -0.19 -13.70 -21.34
N GLY A 152 -1.52 -13.61 -21.18
CA GLY A 152 -2.41 -14.78 -21.08
C GLY A 152 -2.32 -15.52 -19.72
N THR A 153 -1.61 -14.98 -18.74
CA THR A 153 -1.46 -15.59 -17.40
C THR A 153 -2.60 -15.23 -16.45
N LEU A 154 -3.36 -14.21 -16.77
CA LEU A 154 -4.52 -13.76 -15.98
C LEU A 154 -5.78 -13.69 -16.85
N GLY A 155 -6.92 -14.01 -16.26
CA GLY A 155 -8.20 -13.98 -16.95
C GLY A 155 -8.67 -12.59 -17.38
N ALA A 156 -9.71 -12.53 -18.21
CA ALA A 156 -10.23 -11.32 -18.85
C ALA A 156 -11.06 -10.39 -17.93
N ALA A 157 -10.87 -10.45 -16.61
CA ALA A 157 -11.55 -9.53 -15.69
C ALA A 157 -10.96 -8.10 -15.83
N PRO A 158 -11.77 -7.03 -15.62
CA PRO A 158 -11.30 -5.66 -15.71
C PRO A 158 -10.10 -5.39 -14.77
N PRO A 159 -8.92 -4.97 -15.28
CA PRO A 159 -7.71 -4.82 -14.48
C PRO A 159 -7.88 -3.90 -13.26
N ARG A 160 -8.64 -2.82 -13.40
CA ARG A 160 -8.96 -1.90 -12.31
C ARG A 160 -9.72 -2.59 -11.17
N ARG A 161 -10.68 -3.46 -11.48
CA ARG A 161 -11.43 -4.21 -10.47
C ARG A 161 -10.52 -5.16 -9.70
N LEU A 162 -9.65 -5.88 -10.41
CA LEU A 162 -8.68 -6.77 -9.78
C LEU A 162 -7.69 -6.01 -8.90
N ALA A 163 -7.24 -4.83 -9.33
CA ALA A 163 -6.37 -3.96 -8.53
C ALA A 163 -7.03 -3.56 -7.20
N ILE A 164 -8.29 -3.15 -7.22
CA ILE A 164 -9.07 -2.78 -6.01
C ILE A 164 -9.24 -4.00 -5.09
N MET A 165 -9.57 -5.16 -5.64
CA MET A 165 -9.73 -6.40 -4.87
C MET A 165 -8.42 -6.81 -4.21
N LEU A 166 -7.30 -6.82 -4.96
CA LEU A 166 -5.98 -7.16 -4.43
C LEU A 166 -5.56 -6.17 -3.33
N ALA A 167 -5.71 -4.87 -3.57
CA ALA A 167 -5.40 -3.83 -2.58
C ALA A 167 -6.19 -4.04 -1.27
N GLY A 168 -7.49 -4.35 -1.37
CA GLY A 168 -8.33 -4.64 -0.21
C GLY A 168 -7.90 -5.90 0.55
N MET A 169 -7.58 -6.99 -0.16
CA MET A 169 -7.10 -8.22 0.46
C MET A 169 -5.76 -8.03 1.17
N ILE A 170 -4.78 -7.39 0.52
CA ILE A 170 -3.48 -7.08 1.14
C ILE A 170 -3.68 -6.20 2.38
N HIS A 171 -4.54 -5.19 2.30
CA HIS A 171 -4.85 -4.31 3.44
C HIS A 171 -5.42 -5.10 4.62
N ALA A 172 -6.33 -6.04 4.36
CA ALA A 172 -6.90 -6.91 5.39
C ALA A 172 -5.84 -7.81 6.05
N LEU A 173 -4.93 -8.41 5.26
CA LEU A 173 -3.81 -9.22 5.76
C LEU A 173 -2.85 -8.40 6.61
N VAL A 174 -2.41 -7.25 6.14
CA VAL A 174 -1.51 -6.36 6.88
C VAL A 174 -2.13 -5.90 8.19
N ARG A 175 -3.43 -5.54 8.20
CA ARG A 175 -4.16 -5.19 9.44
C ARG A 175 -4.21 -6.35 10.43
N ARG A 176 -4.47 -7.56 9.96
CA ARG A 176 -4.48 -8.76 10.79
C ARG A 176 -3.09 -9.00 11.38
N TRP A 177 -2.06 -9.02 10.56
CA TRP A 177 -0.68 -9.20 10.99
C TRP A 177 -0.21 -8.17 12.04
N LEU A 178 -0.60 -6.91 11.92
CA LEU A 178 -0.25 -5.88 12.91
C LEU A 178 -0.86 -6.13 14.30
N ARG A 179 -1.91 -6.94 14.39
CA ARG A 179 -2.60 -7.34 15.63
C ARG A 179 -2.13 -8.71 16.14
N ASP A 180 -1.80 -9.60 15.23
CA ASP A 180 -1.38 -10.98 15.48
C ASP A 180 0.08 -11.12 15.02
N LYS A 181 0.99 -11.17 16.01
CA LYS A 181 2.43 -11.22 15.74
C LYS A 181 2.92 -12.59 15.28
N ASP A 182 2.12 -13.64 15.52
CA ASP A 182 2.44 -15.01 15.16
C ASP A 182 2.04 -15.32 13.70
N LEU A 183 1.32 -14.40 13.05
CA LEU A 183 0.92 -14.53 11.66
C LEU A 183 2.13 -14.38 10.73
N ASP A 184 2.41 -15.40 9.92
CA ASP A 184 3.37 -15.30 8.82
C ASP A 184 2.75 -14.53 7.64
N LEU A 185 3.07 -13.24 7.56
CA LEU A 185 2.51 -12.35 6.55
C LEU A 185 2.87 -12.76 5.12
N LEU A 186 4.06 -13.36 4.90
CA LEU A 186 4.48 -13.78 3.56
C LEU A 186 3.76 -15.06 3.15
N ALA A 187 3.62 -16.02 4.03
CA ALA A 187 2.84 -17.24 3.77
C ALA A 187 1.36 -16.92 3.47
N GLU A 188 0.76 -15.99 4.23
CA GLU A 188 -0.60 -15.51 3.94
C GLU A 188 -0.70 -14.79 2.59
N GLY A 189 0.37 -14.11 2.18
CA GLY A 189 0.47 -13.49 0.86
C GLY A 189 0.51 -14.51 -0.27
N ASP A 190 1.27 -15.59 -0.09
CA ASP A 190 1.32 -16.69 -1.06
C ASP A 190 -0.06 -17.36 -1.18
N ALA A 191 -0.74 -17.63 -0.06
CA ALA A 191 -2.11 -18.16 -0.04
C ALA A 191 -3.12 -17.21 -0.71
N LEU A 192 -2.97 -15.88 -0.52
CA LEU A 192 -3.80 -14.89 -1.20
C LEU A 192 -3.62 -14.97 -2.72
N VAL A 193 -2.39 -15.09 -3.21
CA VAL A 193 -2.08 -15.23 -4.64
C VAL A 193 -2.73 -16.49 -5.20
N GLU A 194 -2.62 -17.63 -4.52
CA GLU A 194 -3.26 -18.90 -4.91
C GLU A 194 -4.79 -18.73 -5.04
N VAL A 195 -5.42 -18.10 -4.06
CA VAL A 195 -6.88 -17.84 -4.11
C VAL A 195 -7.24 -16.91 -5.27
N LEU A 196 -6.43 -15.89 -5.55
CA LEU A 196 -6.70 -14.94 -6.62
C LEU A 196 -6.52 -15.56 -8.02
N LEU A 197 -5.53 -16.47 -8.18
CA LEU A 197 -5.25 -17.13 -9.45
C LEU A 197 -6.20 -18.31 -9.75
N HIS A 198 -6.51 -19.10 -8.73
CA HIS A 198 -7.23 -20.36 -8.89
C HIS A 198 -8.65 -20.34 -8.31
N GLY A 199 -8.99 -19.32 -7.51
CA GLY A 199 -10.29 -19.23 -6.85
C GLY A 199 -10.44 -20.20 -5.67
N VAL A 200 -11.64 -20.23 -5.08
CA VAL A 200 -11.99 -21.12 -3.97
C VAL A 200 -12.96 -22.25 -4.38
N ALA A 201 -13.46 -22.23 -5.62
CA ALA A 201 -14.36 -23.25 -6.11
C ALA A 201 -13.58 -24.52 -6.45
N ARG A 202 -14.03 -25.68 -5.96
CA ARG A 202 -13.53 -26.98 -6.43
C ARG A 202 -13.97 -27.16 -7.90
N ASP A 203 -13.05 -27.66 -8.75
CA ASP A 203 -13.36 -28.09 -10.11
C ASP A 203 -14.38 -29.28 -10.06
N GLY A 204 -15.64 -28.93 -9.97
CA GLY A 204 -16.73 -29.91 -9.84
C GLY A 204 -18.08 -29.38 -10.30
N GLY A 205 -18.15 -28.20 -10.91
CA GLY A 205 -19.40 -27.57 -11.25
C GLY A 205 -19.38 -26.65 -12.46
N ARG A 206 -18.86 -27.08 -13.60
CA ARG A 206 -19.37 -26.52 -14.86
C ARG A 206 -20.85 -26.91 -14.94
N ARG A 207 -21.69 -26.07 -14.37
CA ARG A 207 -23.11 -26.10 -14.71
C ARG A 207 -23.22 -25.85 -16.23
N SER A 208 -23.36 -26.92 -17.00
CA SER A 208 -23.86 -26.86 -18.33
C SER A 208 -25.18 -26.09 -18.28
N ASN A 209 -25.23 -24.94 -18.91
CA ASN A 209 -26.45 -24.14 -19.04
C ASN A 209 -27.37 -24.86 -20.01
N PRO A 210 -28.49 -25.49 -19.57
CA PRO A 210 -29.43 -26.12 -20.47
C PRO A 210 -30.47 -25.09 -20.95
N THR A 211 -30.05 -24.08 -21.71
CA THR A 211 -30.99 -23.20 -22.42
C THR A 211 -31.10 -23.61 -23.88
N GLY A 212 -31.52 -24.86 -24.09
CA GLY A 212 -32.19 -25.28 -25.30
C GLY A 212 -33.70 -25.12 -25.13
N ARG A 213 -34.21 -23.89 -25.11
CA ARG A 213 -35.66 -23.69 -25.36
C ARG A 213 -35.96 -24.05 -26.80
N ARG A 214 -36.47 -25.29 -27.01
CA ARG A 214 -37.18 -25.66 -28.23
C ARG A 214 -38.45 -24.80 -28.31
N GLN A 215 -38.56 -23.95 -29.33
CA GLN A 215 -39.81 -23.34 -29.70
C GLN A 215 -40.76 -24.46 -30.23
N PRO A 216 -42.04 -24.48 -29.81
CA PRO A 216 -43.03 -25.36 -30.40
C PRO A 216 -43.37 -24.90 -31.82
N PRO A 217 -43.74 -25.83 -32.74
CA PRO A 217 -44.12 -25.49 -34.10
C PRO A 217 -45.47 -24.78 -34.11
N VAL A 218 -45.56 -23.69 -34.87
CA VAL A 218 -46.81 -22.98 -35.19
C VAL A 218 -47.64 -23.86 -36.09
N ALA A 219 -48.81 -24.31 -35.62
CA ALA A 219 -49.81 -24.97 -36.42
C ALA A 219 -50.52 -23.94 -37.31
N ARG A 220 -50.77 -24.36 -38.59
CA ARG A 220 -51.59 -23.65 -39.56
C ARG A 220 -53.07 -23.80 -39.22
#